data_78bdc86e45a8bf7753dc424b464fe742
#
_entry.id   78bdc86e45a8bf7753dc424b464fe742
#
_cell.length_a   1.000
_cell.length_b   1.000
_cell.length_c   1.000
_cell.angle_alpha   90.00
_cell.angle_beta   90.00
_cell.angle_gamma   90.00
#
_symmetry.space_group_name_H-M   'P 1'
#
loop_
_entity.id
_entity.type
_entity.pdbx_description
1 polymer ?
#
loop_
_entity_poly.entity_id
_entity_poly.type
_entity_poly.pdbx_seq_one_letter_code
_entity_poly.pdbx_strand_id
1 'polypeptide(L)'
;MANFLNISRSMFKRKTSCIYQGRVIQPIIWRNVLSKQQNIQNFTSAAENLESVNSVNSVNEQNQQIHTPPPTPPNPPNPIPAEILKASLPFVNQYGWSIDALSQGAKTLGYPNISHGLFPKGGAELIDYFLEDCRRKMSHEIFDKMNGLKVHQKIRFACVTRLNLTKPYIRKWPEALAIMAQPNNVSMAVEHLAKLVDDMWYLAGDKSADMNWYSKRAILAAIYTSTELYMTQDTSPDFTGTYQFLNRRLQDSATFGSL
;
A
#
# COMPACT_ATOMS: atom_id res chain seq x y z
N MET A 1 5.86 44.43 -0.81
CA MET A 1 5.90 42.99 -1.12
C MET A 1 7.34 42.45 -1.15
N ALA A 2 8.10 42.54 -0.06
CA ALA A 2 9.51 42.15 -0.07
C ALA A 2 9.99 41.48 1.25
N ASN A 3 9.11 40.93 2.09
CA ASN A 3 9.50 40.39 3.40
C ASN A 3 9.11 38.93 3.69
N PHE A 4 8.65 38.16 2.69
CA PHE A 4 8.25 36.74 2.89
C PHE A 4 9.28 35.70 2.45
N LEU A 5 10.41 36.12 1.85
CA LEU A 5 11.43 35.21 1.29
C LEU A 5 12.65 34.95 2.20
N ASN A 6 12.72 35.58 3.37
CA ASN A 6 13.93 35.48 4.23
C ASN A 6 13.79 34.53 5.44
N ILE A 7 12.62 33.98 5.72
CA ILE A 7 12.42 33.07 6.88
C ILE A 7 12.70 31.59 6.54
N SER A 8 12.71 31.25 5.25
CA SER A 8 12.92 29.87 4.80
C SER A 8 14.39 29.41 4.77
N ARG A 9 15.37 30.32 4.91
CA ARG A 9 16.81 29.98 4.79
C ARG A 9 17.54 29.69 6.12
N SER A 10 16.97 29.99 7.26
CA SER A 10 17.64 29.80 8.55
C SER A 10 17.36 28.48 9.28
N MET A 11 16.38 27.70 8.86
CA MET A 11 16.04 26.42 9.51
C MET A 11 16.71 25.17 8.92
N PHE A 12 17.56 25.31 7.89
CA PHE A 12 18.14 24.16 7.19
C PHE A 12 19.64 23.94 7.46
N LYS A 13 20.16 24.41 8.59
CA LYS A 13 21.56 24.18 9.01
C LYS A 13 21.65 23.42 10.34
N ARG A 14 21.09 22.24 10.46
CA ARG A 14 21.62 21.23 11.39
C ARG A 14 21.90 19.95 10.61
N LYS A 15 23.15 19.84 10.17
CA LYS A 15 23.75 18.61 9.69
C LYS A 15 23.90 17.65 10.87
N THR A 16 23.08 16.61 10.96
CA THR A 16 23.43 15.41 11.70
C THR A 16 24.12 14.45 10.73
N SER A 17 25.44 14.60 10.60
CA SER A 17 26.28 13.62 9.94
C SER A 17 26.67 12.56 10.98
N CYS A 18 26.13 11.35 10.86
CA CYS A 18 26.67 10.19 11.53
C CYS A 18 27.84 9.66 10.70
N ILE A 19 29.06 9.84 11.17
CA ILE A 19 30.29 9.31 10.55
C ILE A 19 30.53 7.92 11.14
N TYR A 20 30.36 6.87 10.34
CA TYR A 20 30.88 5.55 10.63
C TYR A 20 31.78 5.13 9.47
N GLN A 21 33.07 4.93 9.75
CA GLN A 21 34.11 4.47 8.80
C GLN A 21 34.30 5.31 7.51
N GLY A 22 34.35 6.63 7.61
CA GLY A 22 34.90 7.47 6.51
C GLY A 22 34.14 7.49 5.18
N ARG A 23 32.92 7.01 5.09
CA ARG A 23 32.07 7.14 3.90
C ARG A 23 30.76 7.85 4.24
N VAL A 24 30.49 8.92 3.53
CA VAL A 24 29.22 9.65 3.58
C VAL A 24 28.18 8.83 2.82
N ILE A 25 27.27 8.16 3.54
CA ILE A 25 26.12 7.47 2.93
C ILE A 25 25.01 8.49 2.83
N GLN A 26 24.72 8.96 1.64
CA GLN A 26 23.50 9.73 1.36
C GLN A 26 22.30 8.76 1.27
N PRO A 27 21.17 9.02 1.93
CA PRO A 27 20.02 8.14 1.84
C PRO A 27 19.47 8.14 0.40
N ILE A 28 19.42 6.96 -0.18
CA ILE A 28 18.96 6.65 -1.56
C ILE A 28 17.53 7.15 -1.84
N ILE A 29 16.74 7.38 -0.80
CA ILE A 29 15.34 7.80 -0.88
C ILE A 29 15.17 9.16 -1.58
N TRP A 30 16.11 10.11 -1.41
CA TRP A 30 16.00 11.45 -1.99
C TRP A 30 16.36 11.53 -3.48
N ARG A 31 17.14 10.60 -3.99
CA ARG A 31 17.50 10.57 -5.41
C ARG A 31 16.31 10.21 -6.30
N ASN A 32 15.43 9.32 -5.81
CA ASN A 32 14.25 8.88 -6.58
C ASN A 32 13.10 9.90 -6.59
N VAL A 33 13.04 10.81 -5.61
CA VAL A 33 12.02 11.88 -5.56
C VAL A 33 12.35 12.98 -6.58
N LEU A 34 13.63 13.34 -6.72
CA LEU A 34 14.07 14.37 -7.68
C LEU A 34 13.96 13.90 -9.14
N SER A 35 14.20 12.61 -9.42
CA SER A 35 14.03 12.05 -10.78
C SER A 35 12.56 11.97 -11.22
N LYS A 36 11.61 11.82 -10.29
CA LYS A 36 10.18 11.87 -10.60
C LYS A 36 9.69 13.29 -10.92
N GLN A 37 10.25 14.33 -10.31
CA GLN A 37 9.88 15.71 -10.65
C GLN A 37 10.34 16.10 -12.06
N GLN A 38 11.49 15.64 -12.51
CA GLN A 38 11.95 15.86 -13.89
C GLN A 38 11.09 15.12 -14.92
N ASN A 39 10.58 13.92 -14.59
CA ASN A 39 9.66 13.19 -15.48
C ASN A 39 8.28 13.87 -15.62
N ILE A 40 7.79 14.56 -14.59
CA ILE A 40 6.50 15.29 -14.66
C ILE A 40 6.65 16.52 -15.57
N GLN A 41 7.77 17.23 -15.52
CA GLN A 41 8.02 18.38 -16.42
C GLN A 41 8.19 17.96 -17.88
N ASN A 42 8.80 16.79 -18.15
CA ASN A 42 8.90 16.24 -19.50
C ASN A 42 7.56 15.76 -20.06
N PHE A 43 6.62 15.34 -19.19
CA PHE A 43 5.25 14.93 -19.59
C PHE A 43 4.39 16.13 -19.96
N THR A 44 4.52 17.27 -19.28
CA THR A 44 3.77 18.50 -19.58
C THR A 44 4.24 19.12 -20.90
N SER A 45 5.55 19.15 -21.18
CA SER A 45 6.08 19.66 -22.45
C SER A 45 5.75 18.75 -23.66
N ALA A 46 5.57 17.45 -23.45
CA ALA A 46 5.14 16.52 -24.49
C ALA A 46 3.63 16.66 -24.82
N ALA A 47 2.80 17.03 -23.84
CA ALA A 47 1.36 17.28 -24.03
C ALA A 47 1.12 18.57 -24.84
N GLU A 48 1.89 19.63 -24.58
CA GLU A 48 1.79 20.89 -25.33
C GLU A 48 2.20 20.76 -26.80
N ASN A 49 3.12 19.84 -27.11
CA ASN A 49 3.52 19.55 -28.50
C ASN A 49 2.51 18.68 -29.28
N LEU A 50 1.60 17.96 -28.60
CA LEU A 50 0.55 17.16 -29.24
C LEU A 50 -0.66 18.02 -29.68
N GLU A 51 -0.94 19.13 -29.03
CA GLU A 51 -2.02 20.03 -29.42
C GLU A 51 -1.70 20.85 -30.69
N SER A 52 -0.42 21.10 -30.97
CA SER A 52 0.00 21.84 -32.16
C SER A 52 0.00 21.01 -33.46
N VAL A 53 -0.06 19.68 -33.37
CA VAL A 53 -0.04 18.78 -34.53
C VAL A 53 -1.43 18.41 -35.03
N ASN A 54 -2.48 18.56 -34.17
CA ASN A 54 -3.85 18.19 -34.52
C ASN A 54 -4.60 19.26 -35.34
N SER A 55 -4.02 20.42 -35.62
CA SER A 55 -4.69 21.50 -36.40
C SER A 55 -4.43 21.47 -37.91
N VAL A 56 -3.65 20.52 -38.43
CA VAL A 56 -3.25 20.50 -39.85
C VAL A 56 -3.83 19.34 -40.67
N ASN A 57 -4.51 18.35 -40.06
CA ASN A 57 -4.97 17.14 -40.77
C ASN A 57 -6.51 17.01 -40.90
N SER A 58 -7.22 18.11 -41.10
CA SER A 58 -8.67 18.07 -41.36
C SER A 58 -9.06 18.27 -42.84
N VAL A 59 -8.39 17.61 -43.78
CA VAL A 59 -8.88 17.46 -45.17
C VAL A 59 -8.44 16.09 -45.70
N ASN A 60 -9.43 15.25 -46.01
CA ASN A 60 -9.43 13.95 -46.69
C ASN A 60 -9.49 12.69 -45.80
N GLU A 61 -10.70 12.31 -45.42
CA GLU A 61 -11.06 10.88 -45.34
C GLU A 61 -12.55 10.71 -45.70
N GLN A 62 -12.82 10.48 -46.95
CA GLN A 62 -14.04 9.81 -47.41
C GLN A 62 -13.82 8.30 -47.45
N ASN A 63 -14.70 7.58 -46.71
CA ASN A 63 -15.10 6.19 -46.95
C ASN A 63 -14.06 5.05 -46.86
N GLN A 64 -13.96 4.50 -45.64
CA GLN A 64 -13.93 3.03 -45.50
C GLN A 64 -14.56 2.66 -44.15
N GLN A 65 -15.83 2.23 -44.17
CA GLN A 65 -16.48 1.57 -43.03
C GLN A 65 -15.83 0.20 -42.82
N ILE A 66 -14.78 0.17 -41.99
CA ILE A 66 -14.32 -1.08 -41.41
C ILE A 66 -15.32 -1.43 -40.31
N HIS A 67 -16.16 -2.44 -40.55
CA HIS A 67 -16.96 -3.09 -39.52
C HIS A 67 -16.03 -3.73 -38.50
N THR A 68 -15.64 -2.94 -37.46
CA THR A 68 -15.08 -3.53 -36.25
C THR A 68 -16.23 -4.23 -35.51
N PRO A 69 -16.14 -5.53 -35.21
CA PRO A 69 -17.15 -6.18 -34.38
C PRO A 69 -17.24 -5.46 -33.03
N PRO A 70 -18.43 -5.34 -32.43
CA PRO A 70 -18.56 -4.71 -31.12
C PRO A 70 -17.60 -5.34 -30.13
N PRO A 71 -16.96 -4.55 -29.23
CA PRO A 71 -16.04 -5.08 -28.25
C PRO A 71 -16.75 -6.17 -27.45
N THR A 72 -16.21 -7.37 -27.47
CA THR A 72 -16.71 -8.49 -26.66
C THR A 72 -16.71 -8.01 -25.19
N PRO A 73 -17.82 -8.16 -24.46
CA PRO A 73 -17.84 -7.81 -23.04
C PRO A 73 -16.69 -8.55 -22.34
N PRO A 74 -15.94 -7.88 -21.43
CA PRO A 74 -14.85 -8.53 -20.75
C PRO A 74 -15.36 -9.80 -20.07
N ASN A 75 -14.72 -10.93 -20.38
CA ASN A 75 -15.04 -12.19 -19.72
C ASN A 75 -14.99 -11.98 -18.20
N PRO A 76 -15.96 -12.50 -17.44
CA PRO A 76 -15.91 -12.43 -15.99
C PRO A 76 -14.54 -13.00 -15.53
N PRO A 77 -13.88 -12.35 -14.55
CA PRO A 77 -12.57 -12.80 -14.12
C PRO A 77 -12.64 -14.27 -13.73
N ASN A 78 -11.71 -15.08 -14.23
CA ASN A 78 -11.64 -16.50 -13.93
C ASN A 78 -11.53 -16.69 -12.40
N PRO A 79 -12.47 -17.37 -11.71
CA PRO A 79 -12.44 -17.51 -10.26
C PRO A 79 -11.32 -18.42 -9.77
N ILE A 80 -10.76 -19.27 -10.63
CA ILE A 80 -9.76 -20.29 -10.29
C ILE A 80 -8.52 -19.70 -9.59
N PRO A 81 -7.89 -18.60 -10.07
CA PRO A 81 -6.75 -18.03 -9.38
C PRO A 81 -7.07 -17.58 -7.95
N ALA A 82 -8.22 -16.94 -7.73
CA ALA A 82 -8.62 -16.47 -6.41
C ALA A 82 -8.88 -17.64 -5.42
N GLU A 83 -9.44 -18.74 -5.90
CA GLU A 83 -9.66 -19.95 -5.09
C GLU A 83 -8.34 -20.60 -4.69
N ILE A 84 -7.35 -20.68 -5.61
CA ILE A 84 -6.02 -21.20 -5.33
C ILE A 84 -5.31 -20.33 -4.31
N LEU A 85 -5.33 -19.00 -4.48
CA LEU A 85 -4.72 -18.05 -3.53
C LEU A 85 -5.32 -18.22 -2.14
N LYS A 86 -6.64 -18.33 -2.03
CA LYS A 86 -7.33 -18.58 -0.77
C LYS A 86 -6.92 -19.91 -0.14
N ALA A 87 -6.88 -20.99 -0.92
CA ALA A 87 -6.49 -22.32 -0.47
C ALA A 87 -5.01 -22.41 -0.09
N SER A 88 -4.18 -21.49 -0.57
CA SER A 88 -2.74 -21.45 -0.30
C SER A 88 -2.39 -20.80 1.05
N LEU A 89 -3.23 -19.93 1.59
CA LEU A 89 -2.96 -19.22 2.84
C LEU A 89 -2.61 -20.13 4.04
N PRO A 90 -3.29 -21.27 4.29
CA PRO A 90 -2.94 -22.15 5.38
C PRO A 90 -1.51 -22.72 5.29
N PHE A 91 -0.97 -22.84 4.08
CA PHE A 91 0.35 -23.38 3.82
C PHE A 91 1.49 -22.38 4.00
N VAL A 92 1.18 -21.07 4.14
CA VAL A 92 2.18 -20.01 4.35
C VAL A 92 3.02 -20.25 5.60
N ASN A 93 2.44 -20.78 6.67
CA ASN A 93 3.18 -21.05 7.90
C ASN A 93 4.27 -22.11 7.71
N GLN A 94 4.09 -23.04 6.78
CA GLN A 94 5.03 -24.13 6.50
C GLN A 94 6.00 -23.75 5.38
N TYR A 95 5.50 -23.22 4.27
CA TYR A 95 6.27 -23.00 3.05
C TYR A 95 6.65 -21.52 2.80
N GLY A 96 6.22 -20.60 3.69
CA GLY A 96 6.44 -19.17 3.50
C GLY A 96 5.56 -18.58 2.41
N TRP A 97 5.82 -17.32 2.05
CA TRP A 97 5.15 -16.61 0.96
C TRP A 97 5.80 -16.97 -0.37
N SER A 98 5.54 -18.19 -0.85
CA SER A 98 6.29 -18.79 -1.96
C SER A 98 5.38 -19.49 -2.97
N ILE A 99 5.99 -19.88 -4.10
CA ILE A 99 5.35 -20.73 -5.11
C ILE A 99 5.00 -22.11 -4.54
N ASP A 100 5.76 -22.60 -3.56
CA ASP A 100 5.48 -23.90 -2.93
C ASP A 100 4.16 -23.86 -2.17
N ALA A 101 3.87 -22.76 -1.44
CA ALA A 101 2.58 -22.55 -0.80
C ALA A 101 1.43 -22.54 -1.83
N LEU A 102 1.62 -21.87 -2.98
CA LEU A 102 0.65 -21.85 -4.07
C LEU A 102 0.42 -23.23 -4.67
N SER A 103 1.50 -24.00 -4.84
CA SER A 103 1.43 -25.38 -5.34
C SER A 103 0.64 -26.29 -4.42
N GLN A 104 0.80 -26.14 -3.09
CA GLN A 104 0.02 -26.92 -2.12
C GLN A 104 -1.46 -26.53 -2.15
N GLY A 105 -1.76 -25.22 -2.25
CA GLY A 105 -3.11 -24.72 -2.39
C GLY A 105 -3.81 -25.28 -3.66
N ALA A 106 -3.11 -25.25 -4.80
CA ALA A 106 -3.62 -25.81 -6.05
C ALA A 106 -3.91 -27.31 -5.94
N LYS A 107 -3.02 -28.07 -5.31
CA LYS A 107 -3.20 -29.52 -5.07
C LYS A 107 -4.46 -29.83 -4.23
N THR A 108 -4.76 -29.04 -3.21
CA THR A 108 -5.95 -29.25 -2.38
C THR A 108 -7.25 -29.08 -3.16
N LEU A 109 -7.21 -28.31 -4.24
CA LEU A 109 -8.35 -28.11 -5.15
C LEU A 109 -8.35 -29.06 -6.34
N GLY A 110 -7.43 -30.04 -6.38
CA GLY A 110 -7.33 -31.02 -7.45
C GLY A 110 -6.65 -30.50 -8.73
N TYR A 111 -6.05 -29.30 -8.71
CA TYR A 111 -5.31 -28.80 -9.86
C TYR A 111 -3.90 -29.39 -9.91
N PRO A 112 -3.38 -29.70 -11.10
CA PRO A 112 -1.99 -30.12 -11.26
C PRO A 112 -1.03 -28.99 -10.84
N ASN A 113 0.23 -29.34 -10.58
CA ASN A 113 1.27 -28.43 -10.07
C ASN A 113 1.72 -27.37 -11.13
N ILE A 114 0.76 -26.62 -11.71
CA ILE A 114 0.95 -25.70 -12.84
C ILE A 114 1.04 -24.23 -12.38
N SER A 115 1.29 -24.01 -11.11
CA SER A 115 1.22 -22.67 -10.50
C SER A 115 2.09 -21.62 -11.16
N HIS A 116 3.15 -22.03 -11.87
CA HIS A 116 4.10 -21.10 -12.50
C HIS A 116 3.47 -20.23 -13.61
N GLY A 117 2.50 -20.73 -14.35
CA GLY A 117 1.84 -19.98 -15.43
C GLY A 117 0.70 -19.07 -14.97
N LEU A 118 0.05 -19.42 -13.83
CA LEU A 118 -1.07 -18.65 -13.29
C LEU A 118 -0.61 -17.48 -12.39
N PHE A 119 0.57 -17.62 -11.78
CA PHE A 119 1.08 -16.66 -10.78
C PHE A 119 2.50 -16.22 -11.15
N PRO A 120 2.67 -15.36 -12.17
CA PRO A 120 3.98 -14.92 -12.65
C PRO A 120 4.81 -14.17 -11.59
N LYS A 121 4.15 -13.52 -10.62
CA LYS A 121 4.82 -12.85 -9.49
C LYS A 121 4.98 -13.77 -8.27
N GLY A 122 4.50 -15.02 -8.32
CA GLY A 122 4.67 -16.01 -7.27
C GLY A 122 4.14 -15.54 -5.92
N GLY A 123 5.00 -15.57 -4.88
CA GLY A 123 4.62 -15.18 -3.53
C GLY A 123 4.10 -13.75 -3.38
N ALA A 124 4.48 -12.83 -4.27
CA ALA A 124 3.96 -11.47 -4.24
C ALA A 124 2.45 -11.41 -4.56
N GLU A 125 1.93 -12.29 -5.43
CA GLU A 125 0.50 -12.35 -5.71
C GLU A 125 -0.29 -12.95 -4.53
N LEU A 126 0.32 -13.88 -3.79
CA LEU A 126 -0.29 -14.40 -2.57
C LEU A 126 -0.37 -13.32 -1.48
N ILE A 127 0.65 -12.47 -1.38
CA ILE A 127 0.66 -11.32 -0.47
C ILE A 127 -0.39 -10.29 -0.90
N ASP A 128 -0.46 -9.95 -2.19
CA ASP A 128 -1.45 -9.02 -2.77
C ASP A 128 -2.88 -9.47 -2.42
N TYR A 129 -3.19 -10.73 -2.67
CA TYR A 129 -4.47 -11.34 -2.30
C TYR A 129 -4.75 -11.26 -0.79
N PHE A 130 -3.75 -11.60 0.04
CA PHE A 130 -3.89 -11.56 1.49
C PHE A 130 -4.17 -10.16 2.02
N LEU A 131 -3.45 -9.14 1.51
CA LEU A 131 -3.64 -7.75 1.90
C LEU A 131 -5.06 -7.27 1.57
N GLU A 132 -5.55 -7.58 0.37
CA GLU A 132 -6.90 -7.23 -0.06
C GLU A 132 -7.98 -7.99 0.74
N ASP A 133 -7.79 -9.28 0.98
CA ASP A 133 -8.72 -10.10 1.77
C ASP A 133 -8.81 -9.60 3.23
N CYS A 134 -7.66 -9.27 3.84
CA CYS A 134 -7.62 -8.69 5.18
C CYS A 134 -8.29 -7.31 5.24
N ARG A 135 -8.11 -6.46 4.22
CA ARG A 135 -8.77 -5.15 4.12
C ARG A 135 -10.27 -5.29 4.08
N ARG A 136 -10.81 -6.20 3.24
CA ARG A 136 -12.24 -6.48 3.15
C ARG A 136 -12.80 -7.06 4.46
N LYS A 137 -12.10 -8.02 5.07
CA LYS A 137 -12.50 -8.61 6.36
C LYS A 137 -12.52 -7.58 7.47
N MET A 138 -11.49 -6.73 7.56
CA MET A 138 -11.45 -5.63 8.51
C MET A 138 -12.67 -4.72 8.34
N SER A 139 -12.94 -4.24 7.13
CA SER A 139 -14.05 -3.32 6.85
C SER A 139 -15.39 -3.93 7.24
N HIS A 140 -15.61 -5.21 6.92
CA HIS A 140 -16.83 -5.92 7.28
C HIS A 140 -16.96 -6.11 8.81
N GLU A 141 -15.87 -6.49 9.48
CA GLU A 141 -15.89 -6.78 10.91
C GLU A 141 -16.15 -5.54 11.76
N ILE A 142 -15.61 -4.37 11.34
CA ILE A 142 -15.68 -3.16 12.15
C ILE A 142 -16.92 -2.31 11.88
N PHE A 143 -17.60 -2.51 10.74
CA PHE A 143 -18.72 -1.66 10.30
C PHE A 143 -19.79 -1.48 11.37
N ASP A 144 -20.24 -2.57 11.98
CA ASP A 144 -21.29 -2.52 13.00
C ASP A 144 -20.77 -2.19 14.42
N LYS A 145 -19.48 -2.46 14.65
CA LYS A 145 -18.87 -2.33 15.99
C LYS A 145 -18.38 -0.92 16.31
N MET A 146 -18.38 -0.01 15.35
CA MET A 146 -17.87 1.36 15.51
C MET A 146 -18.91 2.36 16.02
N ASN A 147 -20.19 1.97 16.12
CA ASN A 147 -21.26 2.86 16.54
C ASN A 147 -21.01 3.37 17.98
N GLY A 148 -21.16 4.69 18.18
CA GLY A 148 -20.96 5.33 19.50
C GLY A 148 -19.51 5.59 19.91
N LEU A 149 -18.51 5.09 19.16
CA LEU A 149 -17.10 5.35 19.44
C LEU A 149 -16.65 6.71 18.91
N LYS A 150 -15.72 7.36 19.63
CA LYS A 150 -15.03 8.57 19.16
C LYS A 150 -14.06 8.22 18.02
N VAL A 151 -13.72 9.18 17.15
CA VAL A 151 -12.86 8.98 15.96
C VAL A 151 -11.55 8.28 16.33
N HIS A 152 -10.82 8.73 17.34
CA HIS A 152 -9.56 8.12 17.76
C HIS A 152 -9.71 6.66 18.24
N GLN A 153 -10.86 6.33 18.88
CA GLN A 153 -11.17 4.96 19.30
C GLN A 153 -11.47 4.06 18.10
N LYS A 154 -12.16 4.61 17.09
CA LYS A 154 -12.46 3.93 15.84
C LYS A 154 -11.18 3.60 15.07
N ILE A 155 -10.27 4.58 14.93
CA ILE A 155 -8.94 4.38 14.28
C ILE A 155 -8.14 3.31 15.03
N ARG A 156 -8.06 3.40 16.35
CA ARG A 156 -7.40 2.39 17.17
C ARG A 156 -8.00 0.99 16.94
N PHE A 157 -9.32 0.90 16.95
CA PHE A 157 -10.03 -0.36 16.77
C PHE A 157 -9.76 -0.95 15.38
N ALA A 158 -9.78 -0.13 14.33
CA ALA A 158 -9.45 -0.55 12.97
C ALA A 158 -8.01 -1.09 12.87
N CYS A 159 -7.02 -0.38 13.43
CA CYS A 159 -5.64 -0.84 13.45
C CYS A 159 -5.49 -2.19 14.17
N VAL A 160 -6.12 -2.34 15.35
CA VAL A 160 -6.06 -3.59 16.13
C VAL A 160 -6.71 -4.75 15.36
N THR A 161 -7.88 -4.52 14.76
CA THR A 161 -8.56 -5.54 13.96
C THR A 161 -7.68 -5.99 12.78
N ARG A 162 -7.05 -5.03 12.08
CA ARG A 162 -6.16 -5.36 10.95
C ARG A 162 -4.92 -6.14 11.39
N LEU A 163 -4.28 -5.75 12.50
CA LEU A 163 -3.13 -6.47 13.07
C LEU A 163 -3.52 -7.89 13.50
N ASN A 164 -4.70 -8.08 14.07
CA ASN A 164 -5.20 -9.40 14.45
C ASN A 164 -5.35 -10.34 13.25
N LEU A 165 -5.71 -9.83 12.07
CA LEU A 165 -5.78 -10.63 10.85
C LEU A 165 -4.39 -11.07 10.36
N THR A 166 -3.33 -10.33 10.68
CA THR A 166 -1.94 -10.71 10.38
C THR A 166 -1.35 -11.67 11.42
N LYS A 167 -1.87 -11.67 12.67
CA LYS A 167 -1.37 -12.48 13.78
C LYS A 167 -1.11 -13.96 13.45
N PRO A 168 -1.97 -14.69 12.72
CA PRO A 168 -1.73 -16.10 12.38
C PRO A 168 -0.48 -16.33 11.53
N TYR A 169 -0.01 -15.31 10.80
CA TYR A 169 1.11 -15.38 9.87
C TYR A 169 2.34 -14.62 10.37
N ILE A 170 2.33 -14.14 11.62
CA ILE A 170 3.33 -13.19 12.13
C ILE A 170 4.76 -13.73 12.05
N ARG A 171 4.96 -15.04 12.24
CA ARG A 171 6.29 -15.68 12.12
C ARG A 171 6.87 -15.61 10.71
N LYS A 172 6.01 -15.57 9.70
CA LYS A 172 6.38 -15.47 8.27
C LYS A 172 6.18 -14.07 7.71
N TRP A 173 5.72 -13.13 8.53
CA TRP A 173 5.45 -11.76 8.09
C TRP A 173 6.72 -10.97 7.73
N PRO A 174 7.89 -11.13 8.39
CA PRO A 174 9.14 -10.51 7.92
C PRO A 174 9.52 -10.89 6.49
N GLU A 175 9.22 -12.12 6.07
CA GLU A 175 9.43 -12.59 4.69
C GLU A 175 8.50 -11.83 3.71
N ALA A 176 7.22 -11.64 4.06
CA ALA A 176 6.28 -10.83 3.28
C ALA A 176 6.76 -9.37 3.15
N LEU A 177 7.20 -8.76 4.25
CA LEU A 177 7.75 -7.39 4.25
C LEU A 177 8.96 -7.26 3.32
N ALA A 178 9.86 -8.26 3.33
CA ALA A 178 11.02 -8.30 2.44
C ALA A 178 10.62 -8.42 0.96
N ILE A 179 9.61 -9.23 0.63
CA ILE A 179 9.08 -9.36 -0.74
C ILE A 179 8.42 -8.05 -1.18
N MET A 180 7.63 -7.41 -0.33
CA MET A 180 6.99 -6.12 -0.60
C MET A 180 7.99 -4.98 -0.78
N ALA A 181 9.14 -5.04 -0.12
CA ALA A 181 10.21 -4.03 -0.25
C ALA A 181 11.00 -4.14 -1.57
N GLN A 182 10.83 -5.21 -2.35
CA GLN A 182 11.49 -5.34 -3.64
C GLN A 182 11.01 -4.27 -4.64
N PRO A 183 11.88 -3.74 -5.51
CA PRO A 183 11.53 -2.65 -6.43
C PRO A 183 10.29 -2.93 -7.28
N ASN A 184 10.08 -4.17 -7.71
CA ASN A 184 8.95 -4.58 -8.54
C ASN A 184 7.63 -4.66 -7.76
N ASN A 185 7.67 -4.72 -6.43
CA ASN A 185 6.50 -4.93 -5.57
C ASN A 185 6.15 -3.70 -4.71
N VAL A 186 7.07 -2.71 -4.61
CA VAL A 186 6.86 -1.51 -3.77
C VAL A 186 5.60 -0.74 -4.15
N SER A 187 5.29 -0.63 -5.44
CA SER A 187 4.09 0.10 -5.87
C SER A 187 2.81 -0.57 -5.37
N MET A 188 2.73 -1.90 -5.46
CA MET A 188 1.62 -2.69 -4.93
C MET A 188 1.51 -2.51 -3.40
N ALA A 189 2.61 -2.61 -2.67
CA ALA A 189 2.62 -2.46 -1.21
C ALA A 189 2.16 -1.07 -0.77
N VAL A 190 2.61 0.00 -1.45
CA VAL A 190 2.19 1.39 -1.17
C VAL A 190 0.72 1.58 -1.49
N GLU A 191 0.23 1.02 -2.58
CA GLU A 191 -1.19 1.09 -2.96
C GLU A 191 -2.09 0.43 -1.92
N HIS A 192 -1.75 -0.79 -1.44
CA HIS A 192 -2.49 -1.46 -0.37
C HIS A 192 -2.48 -0.67 0.93
N LEU A 193 -1.33 -0.10 1.30
CA LEU A 193 -1.24 0.74 2.50
C LEU A 193 -2.10 2.00 2.37
N ALA A 194 -2.10 2.65 1.22
CA ALA A 194 -2.93 3.83 0.97
C ALA A 194 -4.42 3.50 1.06
N LYS A 195 -4.87 2.42 0.41
CA LYS A 195 -6.25 1.93 0.50
C LYS A 195 -6.64 1.57 1.94
N LEU A 196 -5.75 0.92 2.67
CA LEU A 196 -6.00 0.51 4.06
C LEU A 196 -6.24 1.72 4.97
N VAL A 197 -5.36 2.71 4.93
CA VAL A 197 -5.49 3.90 5.80
C VAL A 197 -6.67 4.78 5.38
N ASP A 198 -7.00 4.82 4.09
CA ASP A 198 -8.18 5.51 3.59
C ASP A 198 -9.47 4.86 4.12
N ASP A 199 -9.59 3.54 4.03
CA ASP A 199 -10.72 2.79 4.59
C ASP A 199 -10.85 3.01 6.10
N MET A 200 -9.74 3.00 6.85
CA MET A 200 -9.76 3.24 8.30
C MET A 200 -10.33 4.62 8.64
N TRP A 201 -9.91 5.67 7.91
CA TRP A 201 -10.41 7.02 8.10
C TRP A 201 -11.86 7.17 7.65
N TYR A 202 -12.22 6.60 6.51
CA TYR A 202 -13.59 6.61 6.01
C TYR A 202 -14.56 5.95 7.01
N LEU A 203 -14.22 4.77 7.52
CA LEU A 203 -15.03 4.04 8.51
C LEU A 203 -15.05 4.76 9.87
N ALA A 204 -14.00 5.52 10.22
CA ALA A 204 -14.00 6.36 11.40
C ALA A 204 -14.94 7.58 11.27
N GLY A 205 -15.42 7.89 10.05
CA GLY A 205 -16.33 8.99 9.76
C GLY A 205 -15.65 10.25 9.24
N ASP A 206 -14.37 10.19 8.90
CA ASP A 206 -13.66 11.31 8.26
C ASP A 206 -14.04 11.38 6.77
N LYS A 207 -14.78 12.42 6.42
CA LYS A 207 -15.20 12.73 5.05
C LYS A 207 -14.54 14.01 4.53
N SER A 208 -13.52 14.51 5.24
CA SER A 208 -12.80 15.72 4.83
C SER A 208 -12.03 15.49 3.52
N ALA A 209 -12.04 16.50 2.66
CA ALA A 209 -11.28 16.52 1.41
C ALA A 209 -10.27 17.69 1.39
N ASP A 210 -9.87 18.17 2.58
CA ASP A 210 -8.97 19.29 2.77
C ASP A 210 -7.49 18.87 2.81
N MET A 211 -6.60 19.83 2.99
CA MET A 211 -5.16 19.58 3.08
C MET A 211 -4.80 18.63 4.24
N ASN A 212 -5.61 18.57 5.29
CA ASN A 212 -5.44 17.66 6.41
C ASN A 212 -5.70 16.20 6.01
N TRP A 213 -6.45 15.97 4.93
CA TRP A 213 -6.72 14.64 4.40
C TRP A 213 -5.44 13.83 4.14
N TYR A 214 -4.47 14.44 3.46
CA TYR A 214 -3.18 13.80 3.16
C TYR A 214 -2.35 13.57 4.43
N SER A 215 -2.29 14.58 5.30
CA SER A 215 -1.50 14.51 6.54
C SER A 215 -2.01 13.42 7.46
N LYS A 216 -3.31 13.33 7.69
CA LYS A 216 -3.94 12.29 8.52
C LYS A 216 -3.60 10.88 8.02
N ARG A 217 -3.71 10.65 6.71
CA ARG A 217 -3.41 9.35 6.10
C ARG A 217 -1.94 9.01 6.16
N ALA A 218 -1.05 9.95 5.90
CA ALA A 218 0.39 9.75 5.98
C ALA A 218 0.85 9.42 7.42
N ILE A 219 0.32 10.12 8.42
CA ILE A 219 0.61 9.86 9.83
C ILE A 219 0.10 8.48 10.23
N LEU A 220 -1.14 8.13 9.88
CA LEU A 220 -1.69 6.82 10.20
C LEU A 220 -0.91 5.70 9.49
N ALA A 221 -0.49 5.89 8.24
CA ALA A 221 0.35 4.94 7.52
C ALA A 221 1.67 4.69 8.27
N ALA A 222 2.34 5.75 8.74
CA ALA A 222 3.58 5.63 9.50
C ALA A 222 3.37 4.93 10.86
N ILE A 223 2.28 5.24 11.56
CA ILE A 223 1.93 4.59 12.84
C ILE A 223 1.64 3.12 12.61
N TYR A 224 0.81 2.79 11.61
CA TYR A 224 0.42 1.41 11.31
C TYR A 224 1.64 0.56 10.92
N THR A 225 2.44 1.01 9.95
CA THR A 225 3.61 0.25 9.47
C THR A 225 4.67 0.07 10.54
N SER A 226 4.93 1.09 11.36
CA SER A 226 5.86 0.95 12.49
C SER A 226 5.34 -0.01 13.57
N THR A 227 4.03 -0.04 13.81
CA THR A 227 3.40 -0.99 14.74
C THR A 227 3.43 -2.42 14.19
N GLU A 228 3.16 -2.59 12.90
CA GLU A 228 3.22 -3.89 12.22
C GLU A 228 4.65 -4.44 12.24
N LEU A 229 5.66 -3.61 12.00
CA LEU A 229 7.06 -4.00 12.13
C LEU A 229 7.42 -4.37 13.58
N TYR A 230 6.97 -3.57 14.58
CA TYR A 230 7.16 -3.90 15.99
C TYR A 230 6.57 -5.26 16.34
N MET A 231 5.36 -5.58 15.82
CA MET A 231 4.67 -6.85 16.07
C MET A 231 5.49 -8.06 15.62
N THR A 232 6.32 -7.94 14.58
CA THR A 232 7.16 -9.06 14.11
C THR A 232 8.24 -9.46 15.10
N GLN A 233 8.58 -8.58 16.04
CA GLN A 233 9.63 -8.76 17.04
C GLN A 233 9.06 -8.88 18.47
N ASP A 234 7.75 -8.71 18.62
CA ASP A 234 7.10 -8.74 19.92
C ASP A 234 6.96 -10.17 20.44
N THR A 235 7.58 -10.43 21.59
CA THR A 235 7.53 -11.70 22.32
C THR A 235 6.59 -11.65 23.51
N SER A 236 5.91 -10.52 23.74
CA SER A 236 5.00 -10.39 24.88
C SER A 236 3.74 -11.25 24.71
N PRO A 237 3.14 -11.73 25.81
CA PRO A 237 1.91 -12.49 25.74
C PRO A 237 0.82 -11.72 24.99
N ASP A 238 0.18 -12.41 24.03
CA ASP A 238 -0.89 -11.85 23.20
C ASP A 238 -0.59 -10.53 22.50
N PHE A 239 0.71 -10.25 22.24
CA PHE A 239 1.17 -9.01 21.61
C PHE A 239 0.81 -7.74 22.39
N THR A 240 0.77 -7.84 23.70
CA THR A 240 0.45 -6.72 24.60
C THR A 240 1.38 -5.53 24.36
N GLY A 241 2.68 -5.76 24.15
CA GLY A 241 3.68 -4.75 23.81
C GLY A 241 3.33 -3.98 22.52
N THR A 242 2.89 -4.71 21.50
CA THR A 242 2.43 -4.13 20.21
C THR A 242 1.25 -3.19 20.39
N TYR A 243 0.24 -3.59 21.13
CA TYR A 243 -0.95 -2.74 21.35
C TYR A 243 -0.63 -1.53 22.23
N GLN A 244 0.27 -1.66 23.20
CA GLN A 244 0.79 -0.52 23.97
C GLN A 244 1.59 0.44 23.09
N PHE A 245 2.43 -0.08 22.18
CA PHE A 245 3.17 0.73 21.21
C PHE A 245 2.20 1.52 20.33
N LEU A 246 1.20 0.85 19.73
CA LEU A 246 0.16 1.50 18.93
C LEU A 246 -0.53 2.63 19.69
N ASN A 247 -0.94 2.37 20.94
CA ASN A 247 -1.61 3.37 21.76
C ASN A 247 -0.77 4.61 21.98
N ARG A 248 0.52 4.45 22.31
CA ARG A 248 1.45 5.58 22.47
C ARG A 248 1.60 6.38 21.18
N ARG A 249 1.78 5.72 20.03
CA ARG A 249 1.91 6.43 18.74
C ARG A 249 0.67 7.21 18.35
N LEU A 250 -0.53 6.63 18.58
CA LEU A 250 -1.79 7.33 18.35
C LEU A 250 -1.97 8.54 19.31
N GLN A 251 -1.57 8.42 20.58
CA GLN A 251 -1.60 9.53 21.53
C GLN A 251 -0.64 10.64 21.15
N ASP A 252 0.59 10.31 20.78
CA ASP A 252 1.58 11.29 20.32
C ASP A 252 1.04 12.09 19.14
N SER A 253 0.43 11.43 18.15
CA SER A 253 -0.13 12.11 16.98
C SER A 253 -1.30 13.03 17.31
N ALA A 254 -2.14 12.65 18.28
CA ALA A 254 -3.25 13.49 18.76
C ALA A 254 -2.74 14.76 19.46
N THR A 255 -1.62 14.66 20.20
CA THR A 255 -1.00 15.80 20.90
C THR A 255 -0.44 16.83 19.90
N PHE A 256 0.03 16.39 18.74
CA PHE A 256 0.50 17.28 17.67
C PHE A 256 -0.61 17.90 16.82
N GLY A 257 -1.89 17.72 17.19
CA GLY A 257 -3.04 18.34 16.51
C GLY A 257 -3.35 17.77 15.12
N SER A 258 -2.86 16.58 14.82
CA SER A 258 -2.93 15.97 13.48
C SER A 258 -4.00 14.89 13.34
N LEU A 259 -4.71 14.55 14.42
CA LEU A 259 -5.78 13.53 14.43
C LEU A 259 -7.11 14.09 14.90
#